data_be28ff76b95dfbc99ec96b3c70837f67
#
_entry.id   be28ff76b95dfbc99ec96b3c70837f67
#
_cell.length_a   1.000
_cell.length_b   1.000
_cell.length_c   1.000
_cell.angle_alpha   90.00
_cell.angle_beta   90.00
_cell.angle_gamma   90.00
#
_symmetry.space_group_name_H-M   'P 1'
#
loop_
_entity.id
_entity.type
_entity.pdbx_description
1 polymer ?
#
loop_
_entity_poly.entity_id
_entity_poly.type
_entity_poly.pdbx_seq_one_letter_code
_entity_poly.pdbx_strand_id
1 'polypeptide(L)'
;MKKIVDFKNFLNKINESLDSDLVGKIDYTLLTPSATEEQIIELCKKADVLGVKSVCVLPKMVKIAAEELKDSEVLVCTVVSFPHGTDTTAQKLNETKKVISDGADEVDMVLNYPKLQELIDSIPENMTDEEETEYDFTLDELCVDVSELVEECHSNTNKDGDKIILKVIVESSCLDGVATEEATHICLEADADFIKTSTGMMTPNGKPGVAELDKVQIMRNIINEEGSDMKIKASGGIRTMADLQKFAPFVDRFGVGFASVDSIFGGQKPSDNSY
;
A
#
# COMPACT_ATOMS: atom_id res chain seq x y z
N MET A 1 2.19 23.88 -23.91
CA MET A 1 2.15 23.11 -25.17
C MET A 1 3.42 22.29 -25.45
N LYS A 2 4.67 22.82 -25.40
CA LYS A 2 5.90 22.02 -25.65
C LYS A 2 6.07 20.85 -24.67
N LYS A 3 5.85 21.02 -23.35
CA LYS A 3 5.97 19.93 -22.35
C LYS A 3 4.98 18.79 -22.54
N ILE A 4 3.75 19.08 -23.02
CA ILE A 4 2.71 18.07 -23.29
C ILE A 4 3.03 17.27 -24.57
N VAL A 5 3.60 17.91 -25.57
CA VAL A 5 4.02 17.24 -26.82
C VAL A 5 5.24 16.35 -26.58
N ASP A 6 6.20 16.79 -25.75
CA ASP A 6 7.33 15.94 -25.32
C ASP A 6 6.88 14.71 -24.53
N PHE A 7 5.88 14.86 -23.67
CA PHE A 7 5.32 13.76 -22.87
C PHE A 7 4.53 12.77 -23.76
N LYS A 8 3.74 13.22 -24.74
CA LYS A 8 3.07 12.34 -25.71
C LYS A 8 4.06 11.57 -26.60
N ASN A 9 5.13 12.21 -27.05
CA ASN A 9 6.20 11.54 -27.81
C ASN A 9 6.99 10.54 -26.97
N PHE A 10 7.15 10.82 -25.69
CA PHE A 10 7.68 9.94 -24.66
C PHE A 10 6.77 8.70 -24.49
N LEU A 11 5.45 8.90 -24.35
CA LEU A 11 4.47 7.81 -24.26
C LEU A 11 4.43 6.90 -25.49
N ASN A 12 4.55 7.46 -26.70
CA ASN A 12 4.58 6.67 -27.92
C ASN A 12 5.83 5.74 -27.99
N LYS A 13 6.96 6.16 -27.43
CA LYS A 13 8.15 5.32 -27.27
C LYS A 13 7.99 4.24 -26.19
N ILE A 14 7.21 4.53 -25.17
CA ILE A 14 6.91 3.62 -24.05
C ILE A 14 5.94 2.53 -24.49
N ASN A 15 4.86 2.86 -25.21
CA ASN A 15 3.87 1.90 -25.69
C ASN A 15 4.41 0.82 -26.63
N GLU A 16 5.60 1.00 -27.21
CA GLU A 16 6.27 -0.04 -27.99
C GLU A 16 7.12 -1.03 -27.17
N SER A 17 7.36 -0.76 -25.87
CA SER A 17 8.29 -1.54 -25.02
C SER A 17 7.79 -1.96 -23.65
N LEU A 18 6.60 -1.51 -23.23
CA LEU A 18 6.06 -1.77 -21.89
C LEU A 18 4.93 -2.80 -21.92
N ASP A 19 5.03 -3.72 -20.98
CA ASP A 19 3.95 -4.61 -20.60
C ASP A 19 2.83 -3.75 -19.97
N SER A 20 1.78 -3.43 -20.75
CA SER A 20 0.64 -2.63 -20.32
C SER A 20 -0.04 -3.22 -19.07
N ASP A 21 0.11 -4.53 -18.84
CA ASP A 21 -0.37 -5.22 -17.66
C ASP A 21 0.33 -4.75 -16.38
N LEU A 22 1.64 -4.47 -16.43
CA LEU A 22 2.38 -3.95 -15.29
C LEU A 22 2.01 -2.49 -14.95
N VAL A 23 1.72 -1.66 -15.94
CA VAL A 23 1.29 -0.26 -15.72
C VAL A 23 -0.02 -0.20 -14.97
N GLY A 24 -1.01 -1.01 -15.39
CA GLY A 24 -2.31 -1.13 -14.74
C GLY A 24 -2.26 -1.70 -13.31
N LYS A 25 -1.09 -2.13 -12.84
CA LYS A 25 -0.83 -2.61 -11.46
C LYS A 25 -0.08 -1.59 -10.59
N ILE A 26 0.12 -0.35 -11.04
CA ILE A 26 0.86 0.67 -10.29
C ILE A 26 -0.09 1.59 -9.51
N ASP A 27 0.20 1.76 -8.23
CA ASP A 27 -0.30 2.87 -7.41
C ASP A 27 0.79 3.97 -7.40
N TYR A 28 0.51 5.06 -8.12
CA TYR A 28 1.44 6.18 -8.29
C TYR A 28 1.42 7.09 -7.07
N THR A 29 2.49 7.09 -6.30
CA THR A 29 2.49 7.48 -4.88
C THR A 29 3.21 8.80 -4.63
N LEU A 30 2.55 9.73 -3.90
CA LEU A 30 3.15 10.95 -3.35
C LEU A 30 2.67 11.17 -1.90
N LEU A 31 3.47 10.71 -0.93
CA LEU A 31 3.17 10.74 0.51
C LEU A 31 4.09 11.69 1.29
N THR A 32 4.80 12.59 0.59
CA THR A 32 5.67 13.58 1.24
C THR A 32 4.82 14.60 1.99
N PRO A 33 5.06 14.86 3.30
CA PRO A 33 4.25 15.80 4.08
C PRO A 33 4.24 17.24 3.53
N SER A 34 5.29 17.62 2.81
CA SER A 34 5.44 18.91 2.14
C SER A 34 4.89 18.98 0.72
N ALA A 35 4.20 17.91 0.25
CA ALA A 35 3.57 17.93 -1.07
C ALA A 35 2.57 19.07 -1.18
N THR A 36 2.62 19.79 -2.30
CA THR A 36 1.70 20.91 -2.58
C THR A 36 0.50 20.43 -3.41
N GLU A 37 -0.57 21.22 -3.42
CA GLU A 37 -1.76 20.94 -4.25
C GLU A 37 -1.39 20.84 -5.74
N GLU A 38 -0.50 21.71 -6.23
CA GLU A 38 -0.06 21.68 -7.63
C GLU A 38 0.68 20.37 -7.98
N GLN A 39 1.45 19.82 -7.03
CA GLN A 39 2.11 18.52 -7.20
C GLN A 39 1.11 17.37 -7.26
N ILE A 40 0.04 17.42 -6.46
CA ILE A 40 -1.05 16.44 -6.53
C ILE A 40 -1.81 16.52 -7.85
N ILE A 41 -2.12 17.73 -8.32
CA ILE A 41 -2.73 17.94 -9.63
C ILE A 41 -1.83 17.41 -10.76
N GLU A 42 -0.51 17.64 -10.68
CA GLU A 42 0.44 17.09 -11.64
C GLU A 42 0.51 15.56 -11.58
N LEU A 43 0.51 14.98 -10.38
CA LEU A 43 0.44 13.53 -10.15
C LEU A 43 -0.79 12.93 -10.83
N CYS A 44 -1.99 13.48 -10.58
CA CYS A 44 -3.24 13.01 -11.16
C CYS A 44 -3.25 13.06 -12.68
N LYS A 45 -2.81 14.18 -13.27
CA LYS A 45 -2.72 14.34 -14.73
C LYS A 45 -1.75 13.35 -15.39
N LYS A 46 -0.61 13.07 -14.73
CA LYS A 46 0.33 12.06 -15.20
C LYS A 46 -0.24 10.66 -15.06
N ALA A 47 -0.90 10.36 -13.94
CA ALA A 47 -1.53 9.08 -13.67
C ALA A 47 -2.58 8.73 -14.73
N ASP A 48 -3.47 9.68 -15.04
CA ASP A 48 -4.51 9.54 -16.06
C ASP A 48 -3.93 9.25 -17.45
N VAL A 49 -2.87 9.98 -17.85
CA VAL A 49 -2.21 9.76 -19.13
C VAL A 49 -1.46 8.43 -19.19
N LEU A 50 -0.88 7.97 -18.07
CA LEU A 50 -0.15 6.70 -17.99
C LEU A 50 -1.09 5.49 -17.92
N GLY A 51 -2.32 5.65 -17.46
CA GLY A 51 -3.27 4.55 -17.24
C GLY A 51 -2.84 3.66 -16.07
N VAL A 52 -2.25 4.23 -15.01
CA VAL A 52 -1.94 3.49 -13.78
C VAL A 52 -3.23 3.14 -13.03
N LYS A 53 -3.18 2.20 -12.08
CA LYS A 53 -4.38 1.77 -11.37
C LYS A 53 -4.92 2.84 -10.43
N SER A 54 -4.05 3.47 -9.63
CA SER A 54 -4.45 4.52 -8.70
C SER A 54 -3.35 5.56 -8.49
N VAL A 55 -3.72 6.72 -7.94
CA VAL A 55 -2.80 7.60 -7.23
C VAL A 55 -2.90 7.30 -5.73
N CYS A 56 -1.76 7.34 -5.00
CA CYS A 56 -1.76 7.20 -3.55
C CYS A 56 -1.24 8.49 -2.92
N VAL A 57 -2.10 9.16 -2.14
CA VAL A 57 -1.84 10.48 -1.57
C VAL A 57 -2.11 10.53 -0.07
N LEU A 58 -1.59 11.54 0.63
CA LEU A 58 -1.91 11.76 2.04
C LEU A 58 -3.39 12.11 2.25
N PRO A 59 -4.00 11.78 3.41
CA PRO A 59 -5.41 12.04 3.71
C PRO A 59 -5.89 13.46 3.38
N LYS A 60 -5.09 14.47 3.72
CA LYS A 60 -5.39 15.89 3.45
C LYS A 60 -5.48 16.25 1.96
N MET A 61 -4.99 15.37 1.06
CA MET A 61 -4.94 15.59 -0.40
C MET A 61 -5.99 14.78 -1.16
N VAL A 62 -6.73 13.89 -0.48
CA VAL A 62 -7.74 13.00 -1.12
C VAL A 62 -8.77 13.81 -1.90
N LYS A 63 -9.34 14.85 -1.29
CA LYS A 63 -10.38 15.67 -1.93
C LYS A 63 -9.93 16.32 -3.24
N ILE A 64 -8.66 16.76 -3.29
CA ILE A 64 -8.07 17.36 -4.49
C ILE A 64 -7.89 16.29 -5.56
N ALA A 65 -7.34 15.12 -5.18
CA ALA A 65 -7.13 14.02 -6.12
C ALA A 65 -8.46 13.49 -6.66
N ALA A 66 -9.49 13.35 -5.81
CA ALA A 66 -10.82 12.92 -6.22
C ALA A 66 -11.49 13.89 -7.23
N GLU A 67 -11.36 15.19 -7.02
CA GLU A 67 -11.89 16.18 -7.99
C GLU A 67 -11.13 16.14 -9.33
N GLU A 68 -9.79 15.99 -9.30
CA GLU A 68 -8.98 15.92 -10.53
C GLU A 68 -9.21 14.63 -11.34
N LEU A 69 -9.59 13.52 -10.66
CA LEU A 69 -9.75 12.19 -11.26
C LEU A 69 -11.22 11.74 -11.39
N LYS A 70 -12.19 12.62 -11.16
CA LYS A 70 -13.62 12.27 -11.17
C LYS A 70 -14.11 11.69 -12.51
N ASP A 71 -13.51 12.09 -13.62
CA ASP A 71 -13.83 11.65 -14.97
C ASP A 71 -12.77 10.68 -15.53
N SER A 72 -11.83 10.19 -14.69
CA SER A 72 -10.75 9.25 -15.04
C SER A 72 -11.04 7.85 -14.52
N GLU A 73 -10.48 6.83 -15.17
CA GLU A 73 -10.48 5.44 -14.66
C GLU A 73 -9.46 5.21 -13.53
N VAL A 74 -8.57 6.17 -13.27
CA VAL A 74 -7.58 6.10 -12.20
C VAL A 74 -8.22 6.32 -10.84
N LEU A 75 -8.06 5.39 -9.92
CA LEU A 75 -8.62 5.44 -8.58
C LEU A 75 -7.81 6.34 -7.64
N VAL A 76 -8.43 6.80 -6.56
CA VAL A 76 -7.78 7.56 -5.49
C VAL A 76 -7.57 6.65 -4.28
N CYS A 77 -6.33 6.30 -4.00
CA CYS A 77 -5.89 5.60 -2.81
C CYS A 77 -5.34 6.59 -1.77
N THR A 78 -5.50 6.28 -0.50
CA THR A 78 -4.88 7.04 0.59
C THR A 78 -4.40 6.13 1.70
N VAL A 79 -3.77 6.71 2.72
CA VAL A 79 -3.22 5.98 3.86
C VAL A 79 -3.95 6.33 5.16
N VAL A 80 -3.97 5.39 6.12
CA VAL A 80 -4.57 5.55 7.46
C VAL A 80 -3.57 5.10 8.51
N SER A 81 -3.48 5.84 9.64
CA SER A 81 -2.51 5.60 10.73
C SER A 81 -1.05 5.55 10.25
N PHE A 82 -0.75 6.37 9.26
CA PHE A 82 0.52 6.33 8.54
C PHE A 82 1.55 7.31 9.14
N PRO A 83 2.84 6.92 9.32
CA PRO A 83 3.44 5.64 8.86
C PRO A 83 3.58 4.55 9.92
N HIS A 84 3.15 4.75 11.17
CA HIS A 84 3.55 3.90 12.28
C HIS A 84 2.53 2.85 12.71
N GLY A 85 1.25 3.02 12.37
CA GLY A 85 0.17 2.08 12.70
C GLY A 85 -0.25 2.05 14.17
N THR A 86 0.26 2.96 15.01
CA THR A 86 0.09 2.94 16.47
C THR A 86 -1.13 3.68 17.01
N ASP A 87 -1.96 4.25 16.12
CA ASP A 87 -3.23 4.84 16.51
C ASP A 87 -4.22 3.77 16.98
N THR A 88 -5.14 4.14 17.86
CA THR A 88 -6.21 3.23 18.29
C THR A 88 -7.16 2.90 17.14
N THR A 89 -7.84 1.76 17.22
CA THR A 89 -8.85 1.34 16.23
C THR A 89 -9.90 2.44 15.99
N ALA A 90 -10.38 3.08 17.04
CA ALA A 90 -11.33 4.19 16.93
C ALA A 90 -10.77 5.40 16.17
N GLN A 91 -9.48 5.72 16.31
CA GLN A 91 -8.82 6.79 15.55
C GLN A 91 -8.67 6.39 14.08
N LYS A 92 -8.18 5.18 13.79
CA LYS A 92 -8.08 4.64 12.43
C LYS A 92 -9.44 4.62 11.74
N LEU A 93 -10.49 4.16 12.42
CA LEU A 93 -11.86 4.12 11.89
C LEU A 93 -12.38 5.51 11.56
N ASN A 94 -12.14 6.51 12.45
CA ASN A 94 -12.53 7.88 12.18
C ASN A 94 -11.77 8.49 10.99
N GLU A 95 -10.49 8.22 10.86
CA GLU A 95 -9.70 8.65 9.72
C GLU A 95 -10.19 7.98 8.42
N THR A 96 -10.48 6.67 8.45
CA THR A 96 -11.05 5.91 7.33
C THR A 96 -12.38 6.52 6.86
N LYS A 97 -13.33 6.77 7.76
CA LYS A 97 -14.60 7.45 7.45
C LYS A 97 -14.39 8.80 6.79
N LYS A 98 -13.44 9.56 7.31
CA LYS A 98 -13.11 10.89 6.77
C LYS A 98 -12.58 10.82 5.36
N VAL A 99 -11.61 9.94 5.07
CA VAL A 99 -11.02 9.85 3.73
C VAL A 99 -11.98 9.26 2.70
N ILE A 100 -12.85 8.34 3.09
CA ILE A 100 -13.95 7.85 2.26
C ILE A 100 -14.90 9.00 1.90
N SER A 101 -15.32 9.79 2.90
CA SER A 101 -16.15 10.98 2.70
C SER A 101 -15.48 12.04 1.80
N ASP A 102 -14.15 12.10 1.76
CA ASP A 102 -13.40 13.00 0.88
C ASP A 102 -13.20 12.46 -0.54
N GLY A 103 -13.62 11.22 -0.81
CA GLY A 103 -13.61 10.59 -2.13
C GLY A 103 -12.46 9.60 -2.36
N ALA A 104 -11.96 8.95 -1.31
CA ALA A 104 -11.03 7.83 -1.47
C ALA A 104 -11.76 6.60 -2.05
N ASP A 105 -11.18 5.98 -3.06
CA ASP A 105 -11.63 4.74 -3.68
C ASP A 105 -10.97 3.49 -3.07
N GLU A 106 -9.79 3.66 -2.49
CA GLU A 106 -8.99 2.61 -1.83
C GLU A 106 -8.30 3.18 -0.58
N VAL A 107 -8.14 2.35 0.46
CA VAL A 107 -7.49 2.71 1.72
C VAL A 107 -6.34 1.75 2.02
N ASP A 108 -5.15 2.29 2.30
CA ASP A 108 -3.98 1.56 2.75
C ASP A 108 -3.77 1.86 4.26
N MET A 109 -4.27 1.02 5.17
CA MET A 109 -4.06 1.19 6.61
C MET A 109 -2.72 0.60 7.05
N VAL A 110 -2.11 1.15 8.10
CA VAL A 110 -0.91 0.56 8.72
C VAL A 110 -1.33 -0.27 9.94
N LEU A 111 -0.95 -1.57 9.93
CA LEU A 111 -1.09 -2.46 11.09
C LEU A 111 -0.21 -1.94 12.24
N ASN A 112 -0.60 -2.22 13.47
CA ASN A 112 0.31 -1.99 14.61
C ASN A 112 1.42 -3.06 14.62
N TYR A 113 2.27 -3.02 13.58
CA TYR A 113 3.37 -3.96 13.40
C TYR A 113 4.41 -3.93 14.54
N PRO A 114 4.67 -2.78 15.25
CA PRO A 114 5.54 -2.81 16.42
C PRO A 114 4.99 -3.69 17.54
N LYS A 115 3.66 -3.62 17.79
CA LYS A 115 3.00 -4.46 18.80
C LYS A 115 3.08 -5.94 18.43
N LEU A 116 2.89 -6.27 17.14
CA LEU A 116 3.02 -7.65 16.66
C LEU A 116 4.45 -8.18 16.82
N GLN A 117 5.48 -7.43 16.41
CA GLN A 117 6.87 -7.88 16.55
C GLN A 117 7.26 -8.03 18.03
N GLU A 118 6.85 -7.10 18.91
CA GLU A 118 7.08 -7.19 20.36
C GLU A 118 6.41 -8.44 20.95
N LEU A 119 5.20 -8.77 20.51
CA LEU A 119 4.50 -9.98 20.91
C LEU A 119 5.32 -11.23 20.55
N ILE A 120 5.75 -11.33 19.29
CA ILE A 120 6.55 -12.47 18.81
C ILE A 120 7.89 -12.57 19.54
N ASP A 121 8.59 -11.45 19.76
CA ASP A 121 9.86 -11.41 20.50
C ASP A 121 9.71 -11.83 21.97
N SER A 122 8.52 -11.75 22.53
CA SER A 122 8.21 -12.09 23.93
C SER A 122 7.87 -13.56 24.15
N ILE A 123 7.69 -14.37 23.09
CA ILE A 123 7.29 -15.78 23.19
C ILE A 123 8.39 -16.58 23.89
N PRO A 124 8.10 -17.23 25.06
CA PRO A 124 9.04 -18.12 25.73
C PRO A 124 9.14 -19.48 25.01
N GLU A 125 10.22 -20.22 25.23
CA GLU A 125 10.39 -21.59 24.68
C GLU A 125 9.25 -22.56 25.08
N ASN A 126 8.63 -22.34 26.24
CA ASN A 126 7.48 -23.11 26.73
C ASN A 126 6.46 -22.11 27.31
N MET A 127 5.42 -21.86 26.60
CA MET A 127 4.31 -20.99 27.06
C MET A 127 3.49 -21.71 28.13
N THR A 128 3.07 -20.96 29.13
CA THR A 128 2.02 -21.34 30.06
C THR A 128 0.65 -21.07 29.47
N ASP A 129 -0.41 -21.71 29.98
CA ASP A 129 -1.79 -21.48 29.51
C ASP A 129 -2.21 -19.99 29.62
N GLU A 130 -1.63 -19.25 30.60
CA GLU A 130 -1.88 -17.81 30.80
C GLU A 130 -1.18 -16.98 29.72
N GLU A 131 0.07 -17.29 29.38
CA GLU A 131 0.84 -16.63 28.32
C GLU A 131 0.25 -16.92 26.93
N GLU A 132 -0.23 -18.14 26.68
CA GLU A 132 -0.95 -18.50 25.46
C GLU A 132 -2.24 -17.70 25.32
N THR A 133 -3.00 -17.55 26.40
CA THR A 133 -4.22 -16.74 26.41
C THR A 133 -3.94 -15.25 26.13
N GLU A 134 -2.86 -14.69 26.67
CA GLU A 134 -2.45 -13.29 26.43
C GLU A 134 -1.98 -13.10 24.99
N TYR A 135 -1.26 -14.09 24.45
CA TYR A 135 -0.83 -14.11 23.04
C TYR A 135 -2.04 -14.06 22.10
N ASP A 136 -2.97 -15.01 22.25
CA ASP A 136 -4.19 -15.08 21.43
C ASP A 136 -5.01 -13.81 21.54
N PHE A 137 -5.19 -13.27 22.75
CA PHE A 137 -5.91 -12.01 22.96
C PHE A 137 -5.28 -10.84 22.21
N THR A 138 -3.94 -10.77 22.16
CA THR A 138 -3.23 -9.69 21.46
C THR A 138 -3.36 -9.82 19.94
N LEU A 139 -3.34 -11.05 19.40
CA LEU A 139 -3.60 -11.29 17.98
C LEU A 139 -5.05 -10.92 17.62
N ASP A 140 -6.01 -11.31 18.47
CA ASP A 140 -7.42 -10.94 18.30
C ASP A 140 -7.63 -9.42 18.25
N GLU A 141 -6.95 -8.65 19.13
CA GLU A 141 -7.00 -7.18 19.09
C GLU A 141 -6.48 -6.62 17.76
N LEU A 142 -5.40 -7.19 17.23
CA LEU A 142 -4.85 -6.77 15.92
C LEU A 142 -5.78 -7.17 14.76
N CYS A 143 -6.41 -8.32 14.85
CA CYS A 143 -7.40 -8.77 13.87
C CYS A 143 -8.64 -7.87 13.88
N VAL A 144 -9.17 -7.53 15.07
CA VAL A 144 -10.30 -6.59 15.24
C VAL A 144 -9.95 -5.21 14.67
N ASP A 145 -8.72 -4.71 14.89
CA ASP A 145 -8.26 -3.43 14.32
C ASP A 145 -8.37 -3.41 12.78
N VAL A 146 -8.05 -4.51 12.12
CA VAL A 146 -8.17 -4.64 10.66
C VAL A 146 -9.62 -4.83 10.24
N SER A 147 -10.36 -5.76 10.87
CA SER A 147 -11.71 -6.14 10.47
C SER A 147 -12.73 -5.00 10.58
N GLU A 148 -12.62 -4.12 11.60
CA GLU A 148 -13.47 -2.94 11.71
C GLU A 148 -13.27 -1.97 10.52
N LEU A 149 -12.03 -1.83 10.03
CA LEU A 149 -11.75 -1.00 8.86
C LEU A 149 -12.18 -1.69 7.55
N VAL A 150 -12.06 -3.01 7.46
CA VAL A 150 -12.62 -3.80 6.34
C VAL A 150 -14.13 -3.57 6.26
N GLU A 151 -14.86 -3.72 7.38
CA GLU A 151 -16.31 -3.52 7.43
C GLU A 151 -16.70 -2.10 6.99
N GLU A 152 -15.99 -1.08 7.48
CA GLU A 152 -16.24 0.32 7.08
C GLU A 152 -15.99 0.51 5.58
N CYS A 153 -14.87 0.01 5.05
CA CYS A 153 -14.56 0.11 3.61
C CYS A 153 -15.60 -0.61 2.76
N HIS A 154 -15.90 -1.88 3.09
CA HIS A 154 -16.85 -2.71 2.32
C HIS A 154 -18.30 -2.24 2.41
N SER A 155 -18.67 -1.47 3.44
CA SER A 155 -19.99 -0.84 3.57
C SER A 155 -20.16 0.37 2.66
N ASN A 156 -19.10 0.85 2.02
CA ASN A 156 -19.09 2.01 1.14
C ASN A 156 -18.66 1.61 -0.28
N THR A 157 -19.01 2.46 -1.25
CA THR A 157 -18.65 2.25 -2.65
C THR A 157 -17.71 3.35 -3.14
N ASN A 158 -16.79 2.97 -4.02
CA ASN A 158 -15.93 3.88 -4.75
C ASN A 158 -16.70 4.62 -5.87
N LYS A 159 -16.02 5.47 -6.61
CA LYS A 159 -16.62 6.25 -7.71
C LYS A 159 -17.20 5.39 -8.85
N ASP A 160 -16.75 4.15 -9.01
CA ASP A 160 -17.20 3.21 -10.05
C ASP A 160 -18.38 2.34 -9.57
N GLY A 161 -18.76 2.45 -8.27
CA GLY A 161 -19.83 1.68 -7.65
C GLY A 161 -19.39 0.33 -7.08
N ASP A 162 -18.09 0.01 -7.12
CA ASP A 162 -17.51 -1.16 -6.48
C ASP A 162 -17.23 -0.90 -4.99
N LYS A 163 -17.10 -1.95 -4.17
CA LYS A 163 -16.69 -1.82 -2.78
C LYS A 163 -15.33 -1.12 -2.66
N ILE A 164 -15.16 -0.29 -1.64
CA ILE A 164 -13.86 0.31 -1.33
C ILE A 164 -12.90 -0.77 -0.84
N ILE A 165 -11.71 -0.81 -1.41
CA ILE A 165 -10.67 -1.81 -1.11
C ILE A 165 -9.87 -1.37 0.11
N LEU A 166 -9.67 -2.28 1.08
CA LEU A 166 -8.72 -2.12 2.17
C LEU A 166 -7.43 -2.89 1.90
N LYS A 167 -6.27 -2.22 2.03
CA LYS A 167 -4.96 -2.83 1.99
C LYS A 167 -4.26 -2.62 3.33
N VAL A 168 -3.67 -3.67 3.90
CA VAL A 168 -3.02 -3.64 5.21
C VAL A 168 -1.51 -3.60 5.05
N ILE A 169 -0.89 -2.48 5.46
CA ILE A 169 0.57 -2.31 5.46
C ILE A 169 1.12 -2.96 6.73
N VAL A 170 1.89 -4.01 6.57
CA VAL A 170 2.46 -4.76 7.70
C VAL A 170 3.91 -4.36 8.03
N GLU A 171 4.53 -3.48 7.24
CA GLU A 171 5.93 -3.04 7.35
C GLU A 171 6.89 -4.22 7.47
N SER A 172 6.84 -5.14 6.51
CA SER A 172 7.50 -6.46 6.55
C SER A 172 9.02 -6.40 6.79
N SER A 173 9.67 -5.28 6.47
CA SER A 173 11.10 -5.07 6.78
C SER A 173 11.38 -4.86 8.27
N CYS A 174 10.37 -4.68 9.10
CA CYS A 174 10.45 -4.62 10.56
C CYS A 174 10.02 -5.91 11.24
N LEU A 175 9.50 -6.86 10.50
CA LEU A 175 9.02 -8.16 10.99
C LEU A 175 10.01 -9.26 10.65
N ASP A 176 10.18 -10.23 11.55
CA ASP A 176 10.87 -11.48 11.23
C ASP A 176 9.99 -12.43 10.41
N GLY A 177 10.37 -13.69 10.22
CA GLY A 177 9.60 -14.67 9.46
C GLY A 177 8.28 -15.00 10.14
N VAL A 178 8.30 -15.28 11.44
CA VAL A 178 7.12 -15.66 12.23
C VAL A 178 6.13 -14.50 12.30
N ALA A 179 6.59 -13.30 12.63
CA ALA A 179 5.73 -12.12 12.66
C ALA A 179 5.12 -11.78 11.27
N THR A 180 5.83 -12.12 10.17
CA THR A 180 5.30 -11.96 8.81
C THR A 180 4.20 -12.99 8.52
N GLU A 181 4.35 -14.23 9.00
CA GLU A 181 3.32 -15.27 8.93
C GLU A 181 2.06 -14.83 9.69
N GLU A 182 2.20 -14.43 10.96
CA GLU A 182 1.09 -13.95 11.79
C GLU A 182 0.39 -12.71 11.19
N ALA A 183 1.16 -11.74 10.68
CA ALA A 183 0.58 -10.59 9.99
C ALA A 183 -0.25 -10.99 8.76
N THR A 184 0.16 -12.07 8.08
CA THR A 184 -0.58 -12.59 6.92
C THR A 184 -1.88 -13.26 7.37
N HIS A 185 -1.86 -14.05 8.45
CA HIS A 185 -3.05 -14.67 9.03
C HIS A 185 -4.04 -13.63 9.55
N ILE A 186 -3.57 -12.58 10.28
CA ILE A 186 -4.42 -11.45 10.69
C ILE A 186 -5.15 -10.83 9.50
N CYS A 187 -4.45 -10.59 8.38
CA CYS A 187 -5.07 -10.03 7.18
C CYS A 187 -6.11 -10.96 6.55
N LEU A 188 -5.85 -12.28 6.55
CA LEU A 188 -6.76 -13.30 6.03
C LEU A 188 -8.02 -13.42 6.89
N GLU A 189 -7.88 -13.54 8.20
CA GLU A 189 -8.98 -13.66 9.15
C GLU A 189 -9.88 -12.41 9.14
N ALA A 190 -9.27 -11.24 8.96
CA ALA A 190 -10.00 -9.97 8.87
C ALA A 190 -10.65 -9.72 7.50
N ASP A 191 -10.54 -10.63 6.53
CA ASP A 191 -11.05 -10.48 5.14
C ASP A 191 -10.53 -9.24 4.41
N ALA A 192 -9.25 -8.88 4.64
CA ALA A 192 -8.61 -7.79 3.95
C ALA A 192 -8.43 -8.09 2.44
N ASP A 193 -8.61 -7.10 1.57
CA ASP A 193 -8.47 -7.30 0.12
C ASP A 193 -7.01 -7.48 -0.29
N PHE A 194 -6.08 -6.80 0.42
CA PHE A 194 -4.65 -6.88 0.17
C PHE A 194 -3.84 -6.88 1.47
N ILE A 195 -2.76 -7.64 1.46
CA ILE A 195 -1.61 -7.39 2.33
C ILE A 195 -0.58 -6.57 1.56
N LYS A 196 0.00 -5.52 2.20
CA LYS A 196 0.99 -4.61 1.59
C LYS A 196 2.28 -4.65 2.40
N THR A 197 3.41 -4.77 1.72
CA THR A 197 4.70 -4.98 2.38
C THR A 197 5.14 -3.82 3.26
N SER A 198 5.14 -2.57 2.77
CA SER A 198 5.87 -1.50 3.45
C SER A 198 5.28 -0.12 3.20
N THR A 199 5.58 0.82 4.10
CA THR A 199 5.23 2.24 3.97
C THR A 199 6.12 2.98 2.97
N GLY A 200 7.38 2.55 2.81
CA GLY A 200 8.41 3.28 2.09
C GLY A 200 9.07 4.39 2.92
N MET A 201 8.64 4.60 4.15
CA MET A 201 9.16 5.63 5.06
C MET A 201 10.28 5.09 5.95
N MET A 202 10.97 5.99 6.66
CA MET A 202 11.94 5.58 7.69
C MET A 202 11.20 4.90 8.84
N THR A 203 11.63 3.69 9.14
CA THR A 203 11.08 2.87 10.22
C THR A 203 11.76 3.19 11.56
N PRO A 204 11.19 2.76 12.70
CA PRO A 204 11.79 2.97 14.02
C PRO A 204 13.21 2.39 14.18
N ASN A 205 13.56 1.36 13.42
CA ASN A 205 14.90 0.77 13.41
C ASN A 205 15.94 1.55 12.58
N GLY A 206 15.57 2.74 12.05
CA GLY A 206 16.46 3.64 11.32
C GLY A 206 16.76 3.23 9.88
N LYS A 207 15.99 2.29 9.32
CA LYS A 207 16.08 1.87 7.92
C LYS A 207 14.79 2.24 7.17
N PRO A 208 14.86 2.50 5.86
CA PRO A 208 13.63 2.68 5.08
C PRO A 208 12.86 1.37 4.99
N GLY A 209 11.53 1.46 5.11
CA GLY A 209 10.63 0.34 4.85
C GLY A 209 10.66 -0.03 3.36
N VAL A 210 11.04 -1.26 3.04
CA VAL A 210 11.20 -1.73 1.66
C VAL A 210 10.54 -3.10 1.47
N ALA A 211 10.12 -3.38 0.24
CA ALA A 211 9.67 -4.72 -0.12
C ALA A 211 10.86 -5.69 -0.17
N GLU A 212 10.74 -6.82 0.51
CA GLU A 212 11.71 -7.90 0.55
C GLU A 212 11.10 -9.16 -0.09
N LEU A 213 11.85 -9.81 -0.98
CA LEU A 213 11.30 -10.89 -1.79
C LEU A 213 10.95 -12.13 -0.96
N ASP A 214 11.77 -12.47 0.03
CA ASP A 214 11.53 -13.56 0.97
C ASP A 214 10.23 -13.35 1.77
N LYS A 215 9.97 -12.13 2.24
CA LYS A 215 8.72 -11.79 2.93
C LYS A 215 7.50 -11.91 2.02
N VAL A 216 7.61 -11.41 0.79
CA VAL A 216 6.55 -11.57 -0.22
C VAL A 216 6.28 -13.04 -0.53
N GLN A 217 7.32 -13.88 -0.56
CA GLN A 217 7.16 -15.32 -0.77
C GLN A 217 6.45 -16.01 0.39
N ILE A 218 6.76 -15.65 1.64
CA ILE A 218 6.03 -16.11 2.84
C ILE A 218 4.54 -15.79 2.68
N MET A 219 4.20 -14.51 2.46
CA MET A 219 2.81 -14.06 2.27
C MET A 219 2.10 -14.85 1.16
N ARG A 220 2.74 -14.99 -0.02
CA ARG A 220 2.14 -15.69 -1.16
C ARG A 220 1.91 -17.18 -0.89
N ASN A 221 2.83 -17.84 -0.21
CA ASN A 221 2.70 -19.25 0.15
C ASN A 221 1.48 -19.47 1.07
N ILE A 222 1.36 -18.67 2.13
CA ILE A 222 0.24 -18.77 3.08
C ILE A 222 -1.10 -18.51 2.37
N ILE A 223 -1.20 -17.43 1.58
CA ILE A 223 -2.42 -17.12 0.82
C ILE A 223 -2.83 -18.29 -0.10
N ASN A 224 -1.86 -18.94 -0.74
CA ASN A 224 -2.11 -20.08 -1.62
C ASN A 224 -2.50 -21.34 -0.82
N GLU A 225 -1.89 -21.61 0.33
CA GLU A 225 -2.19 -22.73 1.22
C GLU A 225 -3.60 -22.62 1.80
N GLU A 226 -4.02 -21.41 2.18
CA GLU A 226 -5.37 -21.11 2.67
C GLU A 226 -6.42 -21.02 1.53
N GLY A 227 -5.99 -21.06 0.27
CA GLY A 227 -6.88 -20.98 -0.88
C GLY A 227 -7.63 -19.64 -0.98
N SER A 228 -7.05 -18.56 -0.46
CA SER A 228 -7.64 -17.23 -0.42
C SER A 228 -7.39 -16.43 -1.70
N ASP A 229 -8.32 -15.54 -2.03
CA ASP A 229 -8.20 -14.55 -3.12
C ASP A 229 -7.53 -13.24 -2.68
N MET A 230 -7.04 -13.14 -1.42
CA MET A 230 -6.32 -11.98 -0.93
C MET A 230 -5.10 -11.68 -1.81
N LYS A 231 -4.89 -10.42 -2.13
CA LYS A 231 -3.84 -9.96 -3.03
C LYS A 231 -2.64 -9.39 -2.26
N ILE A 232 -1.50 -9.29 -2.96
CA ILE A 232 -0.28 -8.71 -2.39
C ILE A 232 0.07 -7.42 -3.13
N LYS A 233 0.37 -6.35 -2.36
CA LYS A 233 0.97 -5.11 -2.87
C LYS A 233 2.41 -4.99 -2.40
N ALA A 234 3.37 -4.98 -3.32
CA ALA A 234 4.75 -4.63 -3.02
C ALA A 234 4.95 -3.12 -3.05
N SER A 235 5.56 -2.56 -2.02
CA SER A 235 5.89 -1.14 -1.94
C SER A 235 7.14 -0.88 -1.12
N GLY A 236 7.76 0.29 -1.33
CA GLY A 236 9.04 0.61 -0.74
C GLY A 236 10.22 0.06 -1.55
N GLY A 237 11.12 0.94 -1.98
CA GLY A 237 12.32 0.56 -2.73
C GLY A 237 12.11 0.17 -4.20
N ILE A 238 10.90 0.21 -4.74
CA ILE A 238 10.60 -0.09 -6.14
C ILE A 238 10.83 1.17 -6.99
N ARG A 239 11.92 1.17 -7.75
CA ARG A 239 12.41 2.38 -8.47
C ARG A 239 12.74 2.15 -9.92
N THR A 240 12.82 0.90 -10.36
CA THR A 240 13.23 0.53 -11.73
C THR A 240 12.32 -0.55 -12.30
N MET A 241 12.34 -0.71 -13.62
CA MET A 241 11.66 -1.82 -14.29
C MET A 241 12.14 -3.19 -13.78
N ALA A 242 13.43 -3.32 -13.45
CA ALA A 242 13.98 -4.55 -12.90
C ALA A 242 13.38 -4.87 -11.51
N ASP A 243 13.10 -3.85 -10.69
CA ASP A 243 12.41 -4.05 -9.41
C ASP A 243 10.98 -4.56 -9.63
N LEU A 244 10.22 -3.97 -10.57
CA LEU A 244 8.89 -4.47 -10.91
C LEU A 244 8.94 -5.93 -11.36
N GLN A 245 9.82 -6.26 -12.30
CA GLN A 245 9.97 -7.61 -12.84
C GLN A 245 10.36 -8.64 -11.76
N LYS A 246 11.16 -8.24 -10.76
CA LYS A 246 11.58 -9.09 -9.65
C LYS A 246 10.37 -9.57 -8.82
N PHE A 247 9.40 -8.69 -8.55
CA PHE A 247 8.25 -8.98 -7.71
C PHE A 247 7.01 -9.44 -8.51
N ALA A 248 6.91 -9.12 -9.80
CA ALA A 248 5.74 -9.37 -10.63
C ALA A 248 5.17 -10.81 -10.57
N PRO A 249 5.99 -11.88 -10.44
CA PRO A 249 5.45 -13.24 -10.31
C PRO A 249 4.69 -13.52 -9.01
N PHE A 250 4.85 -12.68 -8.00
CA PHE A 250 4.36 -12.94 -6.64
C PHE A 250 3.32 -11.92 -6.16
N VAL A 251 3.18 -10.76 -6.84
CA VAL A 251 2.34 -9.66 -6.39
C VAL A 251 1.33 -9.21 -7.43
N ASP A 252 0.28 -8.59 -6.96
CA ASP A 252 -0.86 -8.14 -7.76
C ASP A 252 -0.85 -6.63 -7.99
N ARG A 253 -0.09 -5.87 -7.16
CA ARG A 253 -0.04 -4.42 -7.18
C ARG A 253 1.35 -3.90 -6.77
N PHE A 254 1.71 -2.71 -7.22
CA PHE A 254 2.97 -2.05 -6.90
C PHE A 254 2.74 -0.62 -6.39
N GLY A 255 3.38 -0.26 -5.27
CA GLY A 255 3.49 1.13 -4.84
C GLY A 255 4.77 1.76 -5.39
N VAL A 256 4.65 2.74 -6.28
CA VAL A 256 5.77 3.40 -6.95
C VAL A 256 5.76 4.90 -6.67
N GLY A 257 6.84 5.42 -6.10
CA GLY A 257 6.97 6.83 -5.76
C GLY A 257 7.00 7.75 -6.99
N PHE A 258 6.48 8.96 -6.83
CA PHE A 258 6.35 9.99 -7.87
C PHE A 258 7.63 10.22 -8.67
N ALA A 259 8.79 10.30 -8.00
CA ALA A 259 10.06 10.51 -8.68
C ALA A 259 10.61 9.25 -9.37
N SER A 260 10.11 8.07 -9.05
CA SER A 260 10.60 6.79 -9.62
C SER A 260 9.91 6.44 -10.94
N VAL A 261 8.71 6.95 -11.18
CA VAL A 261 7.93 6.65 -12.39
C VAL A 261 8.68 7.09 -13.66
N ASP A 262 9.31 8.27 -13.65
CA ASP A 262 10.09 8.74 -14.79
C ASP A 262 11.29 7.82 -15.10
N SER A 263 11.88 7.15 -14.10
CA SER A 263 12.97 6.18 -14.34
C SER A 263 12.49 4.82 -14.79
N ILE A 264 11.32 4.38 -14.31
CA ILE A 264 10.68 3.14 -14.76
C ILE A 264 10.30 3.26 -16.24
N PHE A 265 9.72 4.39 -16.61
CA PHE A 265 9.19 4.62 -17.95
C PHE A 265 10.13 5.40 -18.88
N GLY A 266 11.12 6.14 -18.39
CA GLY A 266 11.93 7.07 -19.18
C GLY A 266 13.43 6.86 -19.19
N GLY A 267 13.95 5.94 -18.42
CA GLY A 267 15.36 5.53 -18.47
C GLY A 267 16.36 6.49 -17.82
N GLN A 268 15.95 7.49 -17.03
CA GLN A 268 16.86 8.26 -16.17
C GLN A 268 16.80 7.73 -14.72
N LYS A 269 17.97 7.59 -14.07
CA LYS A 269 18.03 7.15 -12.67
C LYS A 269 17.36 8.19 -11.75
N PRO A 270 16.50 7.77 -10.77
CA PRO A 270 15.92 8.68 -9.80
C PRO A 270 17.00 9.26 -8.89
N SER A 271 16.78 10.50 -8.43
CA SER A 271 17.60 11.08 -7.35
C SER A 271 17.30 10.38 -6.02
N ASP A 272 18.31 10.21 -5.16
CA ASP A 272 18.26 9.40 -3.92
C ASP A 272 17.23 9.84 -2.84
N ASN A 273 16.44 10.88 -3.06
CA ASN A 273 15.57 11.51 -2.06
C ASN A 273 14.07 11.45 -2.43
N SER A 274 13.58 10.38 -3.00
CA SER A 274 12.21 10.34 -3.52
C SER A 274 11.31 9.36 -2.77
N TYR A 275 10.81 9.78 -1.63
CA TYR A 275 9.52 9.37 -1.06
C TYR A 275 8.77 10.58 -0.52
#